data_2e46bf7240477244129ecb3758aacc65
#
_entry.id   2e46bf7240477244129ecb3758aacc65
#
_cell.length_a   1.000
_cell.length_b   1.000
_cell.length_c   1.000
_cell.angle_alpha   90.00
_cell.angle_beta   90.00
_cell.angle_gamma   90.00
#
_symmetry.space_group_name_H-M   'P 1'
#
loop_
_entity.id
_entity.type
_entity.pdbx_description
1 polymer ?
#
loop_
_entity_poly.entity_id
_entity_poly.type
_entity_poly.pdbx_seq_one_letter_code
_entity_poly.pdbx_strand_id
1 'polypeptide(L)'
;MTDAEMEKIWNNLKRNLKSYCDENGFSDVMLGLSGGLDSAIVSVLACDALGAEHVHALMMKTDYTSELSLQIAAKIAALNGFDYKVVDIQPVIDNQKRFLAGVFGEEAKNIVLENLQARERGKTLMACSNQFGYLVLACGNKSESAMGYCTLYGDTCGGISPIGNLYKSRIFELARWRNTLNEALPEAVIERAPSAELSAGQKDEDSLPPYHVLDTILAAYLDDGQTEAQIVKSGFAEKTVRWVIRQYHRMAFKREQTPKALSLS
;
A
#
# COMPACT_ATOMS: atom_id res chain seq x y z
N MET A 1 -11.94 -13.17 -11.30
CA MET A 1 -10.95 -13.68 -12.29
C MET A 1 -10.81 -15.18 -12.15
N THR A 2 -10.33 -15.89 -13.20
CA THR A 2 -9.99 -17.31 -13.12
C THR A 2 -8.63 -17.50 -12.42
N ASP A 3 -8.38 -18.71 -11.89
CA ASP A 3 -7.08 -19.04 -11.28
C ASP A 3 -5.93 -18.88 -12.27
N ALA A 4 -6.13 -19.23 -13.53
CA ALA A 4 -5.13 -19.05 -14.60
C ALA A 4 -4.77 -17.57 -14.86
N GLU A 5 -5.74 -16.66 -14.75
CA GLU A 5 -5.49 -15.23 -14.87
C GLU A 5 -4.73 -14.68 -13.64
N MET A 6 -5.08 -15.16 -12.44
CA MET A 6 -4.37 -14.81 -11.20
C MET A 6 -2.92 -15.28 -11.23
N GLU A 7 -2.69 -16.53 -11.64
CA GLU A 7 -1.36 -17.11 -11.83
C GLU A 7 -0.53 -16.30 -12.82
N LYS A 8 -1.12 -15.92 -13.96
CA LYS A 8 -0.44 -15.09 -14.96
C LYS A 8 -0.04 -13.73 -14.40
N ILE A 9 -0.94 -13.04 -13.69
CA ILE A 9 -0.65 -11.75 -13.06
C ILE A 9 0.49 -11.91 -12.04
N TRP A 10 0.40 -12.89 -11.15
CA TRP A 10 1.41 -13.15 -10.13
C TRP A 10 2.79 -13.41 -10.73
N ASN A 11 2.86 -14.28 -11.74
CA ASN A 11 4.11 -14.60 -12.42
C ASN A 11 4.68 -13.40 -13.19
N ASN A 12 3.85 -12.54 -13.77
CA ASN A 12 4.29 -11.32 -14.41
C ASN A 12 4.86 -10.33 -13.40
N LEU A 13 4.18 -10.14 -12.26
CA LEU A 13 4.66 -9.26 -11.19
C LEU A 13 6.01 -9.74 -10.63
N LYS A 14 6.15 -11.06 -10.37
CA LYS A 14 7.44 -11.66 -9.92
C LYS A 14 8.55 -11.39 -10.91
N ARG A 15 8.32 -11.72 -12.20
CA ARG A 15 9.31 -11.50 -13.26
C ARG A 15 9.70 -10.02 -13.38
N ASN A 16 8.71 -9.12 -13.36
CA ASN A 16 8.94 -7.70 -13.54
C ASN A 16 9.64 -7.07 -12.32
N LEU A 17 9.35 -7.55 -11.10
CA LEU A 17 10.08 -7.11 -9.90
C LEU A 17 11.54 -7.56 -9.97
N LYS A 18 11.78 -8.84 -10.29
CA LYS A 18 13.14 -9.37 -10.44
C LYS A 18 13.92 -8.63 -11.53
N SER A 19 13.33 -8.45 -12.71
CA SER A 19 13.95 -7.71 -13.81
C SER A 19 14.33 -6.29 -13.41
N TYR A 20 13.42 -5.59 -12.72
CA TYR A 20 13.69 -4.24 -12.22
C TYR A 20 14.87 -4.20 -11.23
N CYS A 21 14.93 -5.15 -10.31
CA CYS A 21 16.04 -5.26 -9.36
C CYS A 21 17.37 -5.53 -10.12
N ASP A 22 17.38 -6.52 -11.00
CA ASP A 22 18.57 -6.92 -11.78
C ASP A 22 19.08 -5.75 -12.65
N GLU A 23 18.20 -5.05 -13.37
CA GLU A 23 18.52 -3.92 -14.25
C GLU A 23 19.06 -2.70 -13.51
N ASN A 24 18.68 -2.52 -12.24
CA ASN A 24 19.10 -1.38 -11.41
C ASN A 24 20.17 -1.75 -10.37
N GLY A 25 20.65 -3.00 -10.37
CA GLY A 25 21.74 -3.46 -9.50
C GLY A 25 21.34 -3.63 -8.03
N PHE A 26 20.07 -3.91 -7.74
CA PHE A 26 19.59 -4.20 -6.40
C PHE A 26 19.53 -5.72 -6.16
N SER A 27 20.21 -6.21 -5.14
CA SER A 27 20.08 -7.60 -4.67
C SER A 27 18.96 -7.76 -3.66
N ASP A 28 18.73 -6.72 -2.85
CA ASP A 28 17.87 -6.76 -1.67
C ASP A 28 16.80 -5.67 -1.72
N VAL A 29 15.66 -5.98 -1.18
CA VAL A 29 14.52 -5.06 -1.11
C VAL A 29 14.06 -4.88 0.33
N MET A 30 13.43 -3.73 0.60
CA MET A 30 12.80 -3.49 1.90
C MET A 30 11.45 -2.83 1.77
N LEU A 31 10.61 -3.01 2.78
CA LEU A 31 9.28 -2.40 2.86
C LEU A 31 8.85 -2.15 4.30
N GLY A 32 7.87 -1.28 4.45
CA GLY A 32 7.12 -1.14 5.70
C GLY A 32 6.02 -2.21 5.77
N LEU A 33 6.10 -3.13 6.72
CA LEU A 33 5.10 -4.17 6.94
C LEU A 33 4.13 -3.72 8.02
N SER A 34 2.99 -3.18 7.62
CA SER A 34 2.01 -2.58 8.53
C SER A 34 1.05 -3.57 9.20
N GLY A 35 1.02 -4.83 8.75
CA GLY A 35 -0.03 -5.80 9.10
C GLY A 35 -1.33 -5.62 8.29
N GLY A 36 -1.34 -4.72 7.31
CA GLY A 36 -2.39 -4.57 6.31
C GLY A 36 -2.11 -5.41 5.06
N LEU A 37 -3.16 -5.68 4.25
CA LEU A 37 -3.10 -6.60 3.12
C LEU A 37 -2.11 -6.17 2.04
N ASP A 38 -2.00 -4.87 1.74
CA ASP A 38 -1.15 -4.38 0.65
C ASP A 38 0.34 -4.63 0.94
N SER A 39 0.81 -4.27 2.14
CA SER A 39 2.19 -4.55 2.55
C SER A 39 2.45 -6.05 2.68
N ALA A 40 1.44 -6.81 3.10
CA ALA A 40 1.51 -8.27 3.20
C ALA A 40 1.70 -8.93 1.83
N ILE A 41 0.87 -8.58 0.84
CA ILE A 41 0.98 -9.16 -0.50
C ILE A 41 2.28 -8.74 -1.20
N VAL A 42 2.76 -7.51 -0.97
CA VAL A 42 4.06 -7.04 -1.50
C VAL A 42 5.22 -7.83 -0.90
N SER A 43 5.20 -8.11 0.42
CA SER A 43 6.25 -8.91 1.06
C SER A 43 6.31 -10.35 0.51
N VAL A 44 5.14 -10.99 0.34
CA VAL A 44 5.06 -12.35 -0.24
C VAL A 44 5.51 -12.35 -1.71
N LEU A 45 5.08 -11.35 -2.49
CA LEU A 45 5.52 -11.20 -3.87
C LEU A 45 7.04 -11.04 -3.98
N ALA A 46 7.64 -10.25 -3.10
CA ALA A 46 9.08 -10.06 -3.05
C ALA A 46 9.82 -11.36 -2.71
N CYS A 47 9.33 -12.13 -1.73
CA CYS A 47 9.90 -13.45 -1.40
C CYS A 47 9.78 -14.42 -2.59
N ASP A 48 8.64 -14.47 -3.25
CA ASP A 48 8.43 -15.33 -4.41
C ASP A 48 9.28 -14.93 -5.65
N ALA A 49 9.67 -13.65 -5.73
CA ALA A 49 10.46 -13.12 -6.85
C ALA A 49 11.97 -13.22 -6.63
N LEU A 50 12.44 -12.98 -5.41
CA LEU A 50 13.85 -12.77 -5.11
C LEU A 50 14.45 -13.81 -4.15
N GLY A 51 13.62 -14.49 -3.36
CA GLY A 51 14.02 -15.29 -2.20
C GLY A 51 13.82 -14.53 -0.89
N ALA A 52 13.45 -15.24 0.18
CA ALA A 52 13.15 -14.63 1.47
C ALA A 52 14.36 -13.93 2.11
N GLU A 53 15.57 -14.45 1.86
CA GLU A 53 16.85 -13.92 2.31
C GLU A 53 17.15 -12.50 1.78
N HIS A 54 16.50 -12.09 0.69
CA HIS A 54 16.65 -10.79 0.04
C HIS A 54 15.54 -9.80 0.42
N VAL A 55 14.66 -10.16 1.37
CA VAL A 55 13.51 -9.32 1.77
C VAL A 55 13.66 -8.88 3.22
N HIS A 56 13.61 -7.56 3.42
CA HIS A 56 13.73 -6.93 4.74
C HIS A 56 12.49 -6.10 5.03
N ALA A 57 11.88 -6.29 6.19
CA ALA A 57 10.65 -5.60 6.56
C ALA A 57 10.75 -4.90 7.91
N LEU A 58 10.20 -3.68 7.98
CA LEU A 58 10.08 -2.94 9.24
C LEU A 58 8.60 -2.75 9.59
N MET A 59 8.22 -3.19 10.79
CA MET A 59 7.01 -2.75 11.46
C MET A 59 7.35 -1.51 12.29
N MET A 60 6.89 -0.36 11.83
CA MET A 60 7.13 0.93 12.50
C MET A 60 5.89 1.31 13.32
N LYS A 61 5.84 0.86 14.56
CA LYS A 61 4.69 1.03 15.44
C LYS A 61 4.59 2.45 16.00
N THR A 62 3.36 2.87 16.26
CA THR A 62 2.96 4.08 16.98
C THR A 62 1.89 3.73 18.00
N ASP A 63 1.41 4.71 18.78
CA ASP A 63 0.30 4.54 19.74
C ASP A 63 -1.01 4.09 19.08
N TYR A 64 -1.16 4.29 17.76
CA TYR A 64 -2.34 3.87 16.98
C TYR A 64 -2.21 2.47 16.38
N THR A 65 -1.03 1.85 16.44
CA THR A 65 -0.79 0.52 15.89
C THR A 65 -1.48 -0.53 16.77
N SER A 66 -2.44 -1.25 16.21
CA SER A 66 -3.16 -2.27 16.95
C SER A 66 -2.28 -3.51 17.22
N GLU A 67 -2.56 -4.19 18.33
CA GLU A 67 -1.92 -5.47 18.66
C GLU A 67 -2.16 -6.51 17.55
N LEU A 68 -3.33 -6.50 16.93
CA LEU A 68 -3.65 -7.37 15.81
C LEU A 68 -2.70 -7.14 14.62
N SER A 69 -2.38 -5.87 14.30
CA SER A 69 -1.45 -5.53 13.23
C SER A 69 -0.03 -6.04 13.51
N LEU A 70 0.43 -5.93 14.76
CA LEU A 70 1.72 -6.48 15.21
C LEU A 70 1.76 -8.01 15.04
N GLN A 71 0.72 -8.70 15.49
CA GLN A 71 0.60 -10.16 15.40
C GLN A 71 0.53 -10.64 13.94
N ILE A 72 -0.25 -9.98 13.10
CA ILE A 72 -0.36 -10.29 11.67
C ILE A 72 1.00 -10.11 10.98
N ALA A 73 1.68 -8.98 11.18
CA ALA A 73 2.97 -8.72 10.57
C ALA A 73 4.02 -9.75 10.98
N ALA A 74 4.10 -10.07 12.27
CA ALA A 74 5.01 -11.09 12.78
C ALA A 74 4.70 -12.48 12.19
N LYS A 75 3.41 -12.85 12.07
CA LYS A 75 3.01 -14.13 11.48
C LYS A 75 3.35 -14.20 9.99
N ILE A 76 3.17 -13.12 9.22
CA ILE A 76 3.57 -13.06 7.80
C ILE A 76 5.07 -13.29 7.66
N ALA A 77 5.89 -12.61 8.47
CA ALA A 77 7.33 -12.78 8.44
C ALA A 77 7.75 -14.21 8.78
N ALA A 78 7.14 -14.82 9.79
CA ALA A 78 7.41 -16.20 10.18
C ALA A 78 7.01 -17.23 9.12
N LEU A 79 5.86 -17.05 8.45
CA LEU A 79 5.38 -17.93 7.38
C LEU A 79 6.29 -17.91 6.15
N ASN A 80 6.88 -16.76 5.83
CA ASN A 80 7.66 -16.56 4.61
C ASN A 80 9.18 -16.54 4.85
N GLY A 81 9.64 -16.44 6.09
CA GLY A 81 11.06 -16.60 6.46
C GLY A 81 11.97 -15.39 6.16
N PHE A 82 11.43 -14.20 5.93
CA PHE A 82 12.22 -12.99 5.66
C PHE A 82 12.63 -12.22 6.93
N ASP A 83 13.65 -11.34 6.80
CA ASP A 83 14.12 -10.49 7.91
C ASP A 83 13.04 -9.47 8.31
N TYR A 84 12.68 -9.47 9.60
CA TYR A 84 11.61 -8.63 10.15
C TYR A 84 12.02 -8.00 11.47
N LYS A 85 11.83 -6.68 11.58
CA LYS A 85 12.10 -5.92 12.80
C LYS A 85 10.93 -5.03 13.17
N VAL A 86 10.68 -4.91 14.48
CA VAL A 86 9.72 -3.95 15.03
C VAL A 86 10.48 -2.77 15.60
N VAL A 87 10.08 -1.56 15.18
CA VAL A 87 10.68 -0.30 15.63
C VAL A 87 9.59 0.61 16.17
N ASP A 88 9.80 1.18 17.35
CA ASP A 88 8.91 2.18 17.93
C ASP A 88 9.32 3.57 17.42
N ILE A 89 8.48 4.17 16.58
CA ILE A 89 8.72 5.51 16.03
C ILE A 89 7.96 6.61 16.78
N GLN A 90 7.15 6.27 17.80
CA GLN A 90 6.38 7.24 18.57
C GLN A 90 7.24 8.35 19.20
N PRO A 91 8.41 8.05 19.81
CA PRO A 91 9.27 9.09 20.38
C PRO A 91 9.74 10.14 19.37
N VAL A 92 9.99 9.71 18.12
CA VAL A 92 10.39 10.63 17.03
C VAL A 92 9.22 11.52 16.61
N ILE A 93 8.02 10.92 16.48
CA ILE A 93 6.78 11.64 16.15
C ILE A 93 6.47 12.68 17.23
N ASP A 94 6.59 12.34 18.51
CA ASP A 94 6.33 13.27 19.62
C ASP A 94 7.32 14.43 19.66
N ASN A 95 8.58 14.20 19.31
CA ASN A 95 9.56 15.26 19.15
C ASN A 95 9.21 16.21 18.00
N GLN A 96 8.80 15.66 16.87
CA GLN A 96 8.36 16.45 15.71
C GLN A 96 7.08 17.24 16.00
N LYS A 97 6.12 16.67 16.73
CA LYS A 97 4.91 17.40 17.21
C LYS A 97 5.29 18.64 17.99
N ARG A 98 6.20 18.49 18.98
CA ARG A 98 6.68 19.64 19.79
C ARG A 98 7.38 20.70 18.95
N PHE A 99 8.21 20.28 18.01
CA PHE A 99 8.88 21.20 17.08
C PHE A 99 7.87 21.97 16.23
N LEU A 100 6.89 21.27 15.63
CA LEU A 100 5.87 21.90 14.77
C LEU A 100 4.91 22.81 15.53
N ALA A 101 4.58 22.51 16.79
CA ALA A 101 3.81 23.40 17.64
C ALA A 101 4.51 24.76 17.80
N GLY A 102 5.84 24.77 17.94
CA GLY A 102 6.64 26.00 17.94
C GLY A 102 6.63 26.75 16.61
N VAL A 103 6.55 26.03 15.48
CA VAL A 103 6.45 26.63 14.14
C VAL A 103 5.06 27.22 13.87
N PHE A 104 4.01 26.53 14.29
CA PHE A 104 2.62 26.94 14.02
C PHE A 104 2.10 27.99 15.02
N GLY A 105 2.67 28.04 16.24
CA GLY A 105 2.14 28.82 17.34
C GLY A 105 0.83 28.26 17.93
N GLU A 106 0.41 27.08 17.49
CA GLU A 106 -0.79 26.36 17.94
C GLU A 106 -0.59 24.84 17.78
N GLU A 107 -1.52 24.04 18.29
CA GLU A 107 -1.50 22.59 18.10
C GLU A 107 -1.76 22.20 16.64
N ALA A 108 -1.07 21.14 16.20
CA ALA A 108 -1.21 20.63 14.85
C ALA A 108 -2.59 19.95 14.63
N LYS A 109 -3.21 20.19 13.47
CA LYS A 109 -4.45 19.52 13.07
C LYS A 109 -4.24 18.02 12.88
N ASN A 110 -5.29 17.21 13.06
CA ASN A 110 -5.23 15.76 12.93
C ASN A 110 -4.58 15.29 11.61
N ILE A 111 -4.95 15.89 10.48
CA ILE A 111 -4.37 15.55 9.17
C ILE A 111 -2.85 15.79 9.12
N VAL A 112 -2.33 16.77 9.85
CA VAL A 112 -0.88 17.01 9.96
C VAL A 112 -0.22 15.87 10.72
N LEU A 113 -0.85 15.42 11.80
CA LEU A 113 -0.34 14.33 12.65
C LEU A 113 -0.38 12.97 11.93
N GLU A 114 -1.43 12.69 11.17
CA GLU A 114 -1.55 11.50 10.31
C GLU A 114 -0.45 11.48 9.25
N ASN A 115 -0.31 12.58 8.51
CA ASN A 115 0.71 12.70 7.46
C ASN A 115 2.14 12.71 8.02
N LEU A 116 2.33 13.20 9.23
CA LEU A 116 3.63 13.16 9.93
C LEU A 116 4.07 11.71 10.18
N GLN A 117 3.17 10.86 10.67
CA GLN A 117 3.44 9.44 10.89
C GLN A 117 3.80 8.72 9.59
N ALA A 118 3.05 8.97 8.51
CA ALA A 118 3.33 8.37 7.20
C ALA A 118 4.72 8.79 6.69
N ARG A 119 5.08 10.08 6.81
CA ARG A 119 6.39 10.59 6.40
C ARG A 119 7.53 10.09 7.27
N GLU A 120 7.32 9.91 8.56
CA GLU A 120 8.34 9.31 9.44
C GLU A 120 8.66 7.87 9.02
N ARG A 121 7.64 7.08 8.64
CA ARG A 121 7.84 5.75 8.06
C ARG A 121 8.63 5.79 6.77
N GLY A 122 8.25 6.65 5.82
CA GLY A 122 8.97 6.83 4.57
C GLY A 122 10.42 7.26 4.77
N LYS A 123 10.65 8.25 5.62
CA LYS A 123 12.01 8.73 5.97
C LYS A 123 12.87 7.61 6.57
N THR A 124 12.32 6.81 7.47
CA THR A 124 13.02 5.70 8.10
C THR A 124 13.41 4.62 7.08
N LEU A 125 12.49 4.25 6.19
CA LEU A 125 12.77 3.30 5.10
C LEU A 125 13.87 3.82 4.17
N MET A 126 13.83 5.09 3.78
CA MET A 126 14.86 5.69 2.92
C MET A 126 16.23 5.80 3.61
N ALA A 127 16.25 6.04 4.92
CA ALA A 127 17.49 6.01 5.68
C ALA A 127 18.12 4.61 5.71
N CYS A 128 17.31 3.57 5.90
CA CYS A 128 17.77 2.17 5.79
C CYS A 128 18.22 1.82 4.36
N SER A 129 17.49 2.26 3.35
CA SER A 129 17.89 2.12 1.93
C SER A 129 19.30 2.66 1.69
N ASN A 130 19.58 3.87 2.15
CA ASN A 130 20.90 4.48 2.01
C ASN A 130 21.98 3.75 2.81
N GLN A 131 21.64 3.24 3.98
CA GLN A 131 22.60 2.54 4.86
C GLN A 131 23.00 1.18 4.32
N PHE A 132 22.04 0.44 3.74
CA PHE A 132 22.23 -0.97 3.39
C PHE A 132 22.23 -1.23 1.87
N GLY A 133 21.88 -0.25 1.06
CA GLY A 133 21.78 -0.40 -0.40
C GLY A 133 20.49 -1.11 -0.85
N TYR A 134 19.46 -1.17 -0.02
CA TYR A 134 18.20 -1.86 -0.34
C TYR A 134 17.25 -1.01 -1.17
N LEU A 135 16.55 -1.63 -2.11
CA LEU A 135 15.46 -0.98 -2.84
C LEU A 135 14.19 -0.93 -1.95
N VAL A 136 13.66 0.26 -1.72
CA VAL A 136 12.38 0.40 -1.01
C VAL A 136 11.22 0.11 -1.95
N LEU A 137 10.33 -0.81 -1.56
CA LEU A 137 9.08 -1.12 -2.24
C LEU A 137 7.92 -0.30 -1.65
N ALA A 138 7.28 0.53 -2.47
CA ALA A 138 6.06 1.22 -2.08
C ALA A 138 4.86 0.26 -2.18
N CYS A 139 4.01 0.23 -1.15
CA CYS A 139 2.92 -0.73 -1.05
C CYS A 139 1.54 -0.16 -1.49
N GLY A 140 1.50 1.04 -2.06
CA GLY A 140 0.27 1.67 -2.55
C GLY A 140 -0.33 0.92 -3.74
N ASN A 141 -1.65 0.88 -3.84
CA ASN A 141 -2.41 0.24 -4.91
C ASN A 141 -3.07 1.25 -5.86
N LYS A 142 -3.66 0.75 -6.97
CA LYS A 142 -4.30 1.59 -8.00
C LYS A 142 -5.50 2.37 -7.47
N SER A 143 -6.31 1.78 -6.59
CA SER A 143 -7.50 2.44 -6.02
C SER A 143 -7.13 3.62 -5.13
N GLU A 144 -6.17 3.42 -4.23
CA GLU A 144 -5.66 4.48 -3.34
C GLU A 144 -5.00 5.60 -4.14
N SER A 145 -4.15 5.27 -5.09
CA SER A 145 -3.48 6.25 -5.97
C SER A 145 -4.48 7.04 -6.81
N ALA A 146 -5.53 6.38 -7.34
CA ALA A 146 -6.58 7.04 -8.10
C ALA A 146 -7.33 8.09 -7.27
N MET A 147 -7.62 7.78 -6.00
CA MET A 147 -8.33 8.68 -5.09
C MET A 147 -7.42 9.67 -4.35
N GLY A 148 -6.09 9.54 -4.52
CA GLY A 148 -5.11 10.32 -3.74
C GLY A 148 -5.16 9.99 -2.25
N TYR A 149 -5.64 8.80 -1.90
CA TYR A 149 -5.66 8.28 -0.54
C TYR A 149 -4.28 7.76 -0.16
N CYS A 150 -3.35 8.68 -0.13
CA CYS A 150 -1.94 8.46 0.18
C CYS A 150 -1.30 9.77 0.68
N THR A 151 -0.20 9.65 1.38
CA THR A 151 0.61 10.77 1.84
C THR A 151 1.88 10.89 0.99
N LEU A 152 2.00 12.00 0.24
CA LEU A 152 3.22 12.28 -0.52
C LEU A 152 4.45 12.28 0.40
N TYR A 153 5.50 11.58 -0.06
CA TYR A 153 6.76 11.40 0.68
C TYR A 153 6.62 10.61 1.99
N GLY A 154 5.48 9.94 2.18
CA GLY A 154 5.20 9.02 3.27
C GLY A 154 5.09 7.59 2.74
N ASP A 155 3.87 7.07 2.65
CA ASP A 155 3.56 5.76 2.08
C ASP A 155 3.80 5.66 0.55
N THR A 156 3.96 6.81 -0.12
CA THR A 156 4.43 6.87 -1.52
C THR A 156 5.95 6.78 -1.66
N CYS A 157 6.73 6.68 -0.56
CA CYS A 157 8.17 6.49 -0.66
C CYS A 157 8.53 5.11 -1.22
N GLY A 158 9.47 5.08 -2.15
CA GLY A 158 10.02 3.86 -2.73
C GLY A 158 10.55 4.07 -4.14
N GLY A 159 11.32 3.09 -4.63
CA GLY A 159 11.84 3.12 -6.00
C GLY A 159 10.85 2.55 -7.01
N ILE A 160 9.95 1.65 -6.56
CA ILE A 160 8.92 1.03 -7.39
C ILE A 160 7.71 0.64 -6.55
N SER A 161 6.53 0.57 -7.17
CA SER A 161 5.28 0.13 -6.56
C SER A 161 4.81 -1.20 -7.19
N PRO A 162 5.10 -2.36 -6.58
CA PRO A 162 4.82 -3.67 -7.18
C PRO A 162 3.34 -3.91 -7.52
N ILE A 163 2.43 -3.41 -6.68
CA ILE A 163 0.98 -3.57 -6.83
C ILE A 163 0.26 -2.30 -7.28
N GLY A 164 1.00 -1.26 -7.69
CA GLY A 164 0.45 0.05 -8.05
C GLY A 164 -0.53 0.05 -9.23
N ASN A 165 -0.52 -1.01 -10.05
CA ASN A 165 -1.47 -1.22 -11.15
C ASN A 165 -2.64 -2.16 -10.79
N LEU A 166 -2.71 -2.68 -9.55
CA LEU A 166 -3.81 -3.52 -9.08
C LEU A 166 -4.83 -2.70 -8.28
N TYR A 167 -6.11 -2.89 -8.60
CA TYR A 167 -7.21 -2.40 -7.76
C TYR A 167 -7.27 -3.18 -6.44
N LYS A 168 -7.76 -2.53 -5.38
CA LYS A 168 -7.87 -3.15 -4.04
C LYS A 168 -8.67 -4.44 -4.05
N SER A 169 -9.78 -4.48 -4.77
CA SER A 169 -10.61 -5.70 -4.93
C SER A 169 -9.81 -6.85 -5.56
N ARG A 170 -8.93 -6.54 -6.52
CA ARG A 170 -8.06 -7.53 -7.17
C ARG A 170 -6.96 -8.04 -6.24
N ILE A 171 -6.47 -7.20 -5.35
CA ILE A 171 -5.48 -7.60 -4.33
C ILE A 171 -6.09 -8.62 -3.37
N PHE A 172 -7.34 -8.44 -2.95
CA PHE A 172 -8.06 -9.45 -2.15
C PHE A 172 -8.21 -10.79 -2.88
N GLU A 173 -8.59 -10.77 -4.15
CA GLU A 173 -8.70 -11.98 -4.96
C GLU A 173 -7.33 -12.66 -5.12
N LEU A 174 -6.30 -11.89 -5.43
CA LEU A 174 -4.94 -12.40 -5.63
C LEU A 174 -4.35 -12.98 -4.35
N ALA A 175 -4.61 -12.39 -3.19
CA ALA A 175 -4.18 -12.90 -1.90
C ALA A 175 -4.84 -14.26 -1.57
N ARG A 176 -6.14 -14.40 -1.80
CA ARG A 176 -6.84 -15.68 -1.63
C ARG A 176 -6.28 -16.74 -2.58
N TRP A 177 -6.12 -16.40 -3.85
CA TRP A 177 -5.53 -17.32 -4.84
C TRP A 177 -4.08 -17.70 -4.43
N ARG A 178 -3.24 -16.75 -4.03
CA ARG A 178 -1.85 -17.07 -3.63
C ARG A 178 -1.80 -18.07 -2.47
N ASN A 179 -2.71 -17.96 -1.52
CA ASN A 179 -2.83 -18.89 -0.40
C ASN A 179 -3.30 -20.30 -0.81
N THR A 180 -3.87 -20.49 -2.01
CA THR A 180 -4.18 -21.86 -2.50
C THR A 180 -2.93 -22.67 -2.84
N LEU A 181 -1.79 -22.00 -3.09
CA LEU A 181 -0.53 -22.67 -3.37
C LEU A 181 0.13 -23.19 -2.09
N ASN A 182 0.18 -22.37 -1.06
CA ASN A 182 0.58 -22.65 0.31
C ASN A 182 0.20 -21.46 1.20
N GLU A 183 0.04 -21.67 2.50
CA GLU A 183 -0.26 -20.57 3.43
C GLU A 183 0.94 -19.59 3.51
N ALA A 184 0.79 -18.42 2.90
CA ALA A 184 1.76 -17.32 2.95
C ALA A 184 1.22 -16.09 3.69
N LEU A 185 -0.10 -15.95 3.74
CA LEU A 185 -0.82 -14.85 4.37
C LEU A 185 -1.80 -15.40 5.42
N PRO A 186 -1.78 -14.92 6.68
CA PRO A 186 -2.82 -15.25 7.65
C PRO A 186 -4.21 -14.85 7.13
N GLU A 187 -5.23 -15.67 7.35
CA GLU A 187 -6.60 -15.37 6.92
C GLU A 187 -7.09 -14.04 7.51
N ALA A 188 -6.70 -13.73 8.74
CA ALA A 188 -7.03 -12.48 9.41
C ALA A 188 -6.63 -11.21 8.63
N VAL A 189 -5.56 -11.23 7.82
CA VAL A 189 -5.19 -10.07 7.00
C VAL A 189 -6.06 -9.94 5.75
N ILE A 190 -6.58 -11.06 5.25
CA ILE A 190 -7.46 -11.09 4.06
C ILE A 190 -8.90 -10.70 4.44
N GLU A 191 -9.36 -11.04 5.64
CA GLU A 191 -10.73 -10.76 6.09
C GLU A 191 -10.89 -9.39 6.75
N ARG A 192 -9.78 -8.81 7.19
CA ARG A 192 -9.78 -7.53 7.89
C ARG A 192 -10.25 -6.38 7.00
N ALA A 193 -11.08 -5.50 7.56
CA ALA A 193 -11.43 -4.23 6.91
C ALA A 193 -10.17 -3.35 6.72
N PRO A 194 -9.97 -2.76 5.53
CA PRO A 194 -8.84 -1.86 5.26
C PRO A 194 -8.83 -0.64 6.18
N SER A 195 -7.64 -0.31 6.70
CA SER A 195 -7.41 0.85 7.55
C SER A 195 -5.95 1.29 7.48
N ALA A 196 -5.70 2.59 7.48
CA ALA A 196 -4.36 3.16 7.53
C ALA A 196 -3.77 3.22 8.96
N GLU A 197 -4.59 3.04 10.01
CA GLU A 197 -4.18 3.10 11.44
C GLU A 197 -3.34 4.34 11.82
N LEU A 198 -3.69 5.49 11.26
CA LEU A 198 -3.03 6.78 11.56
C LEU A 198 -3.78 7.57 12.63
N SER A 199 -5.01 7.19 12.94
CA SER A 199 -5.86 7.74 14.00
C SER A 199 -6.75 6.66 14.61
N ALA A 200 -7.35 6.96 15.78
CA ALA A 200 -8.16 6.00 16.53
C ALA A 200 -9.40 5.57 15.75
N GLY A 201 -9.56 4.26 15.54
CA GLY A 201 -10.75 3.67 14.90
C GLY A 201 -10.92 3.98 13.42
N GLN A 202 -9.90 4.51 12.74
CA GLN A 202 -9.93 4.87 11.32
C GLN A 202 -10.26 3.68 10.44
N LYS A 203 -11.13 3.91 9.42
CA LYS A 203 -11.41 2.97 8.32
C LYS A 203 -11.35 3.70 6.99
N ASP A 204 -10.91 3.01 5.94
CA ASP A 204 -10.85 3.60 4.61
C ASP A 204 -12.25 4.04 4.12
N GLU A 205 -13.29 3.27 4.48
CA GLU A 205 -14.69 3.58 4.14
C GLU A 205 -15.24 4.84 4.81
N ASP A 206 -14.56 5.42 5.80
CA ASP A 206 -14.92 6.73 6.35
C ASP A 206 -14.71 7.87 5.32
N SER A 207 -13.83 7.63 4.34
CA SER A 207 -13.42 8.61 3.33
C SER A 207 -13.68 8.16 1.89
N LEU A 208 -13.81 6.85 1.64
CA LEU A 208 -13.96 6.25 0.31
C LEU A 208 -15.26 5.45 0.21
N PRO A 209 -15.86 5.33 -0.97
CA PRO A 209 -16.88 4.32 -1.21
C PRO A 209 -16.32 2.91 -0.97
N PRO A 210 -17.16 1.90 -0.66
CA PRO A 210 -16.71 0.51 -0.59
C PRO A 210 -15.89 0.12 -1.82
N TYR A 211 -14.76 -0.55 -1.63
CA TYR A 211 -13.80 -0.81 -2.71
C TYR A 211 -14.40 -1.53 -3.91
N HIS A 212 -15.35 -2.44 -3.72
CA HIS A 212 -16.02 -3.11 -4.85
C HIS A 212 -16.81 -2.13 -5.74
N VAL A 213 -17.38 -1.06 -5.18
CA VAL A 213 -18.06 0.01 -5.93
C VAL A 213 -17.03 0.93 -6.57
N LEU A 214 -16.06 1.39 -5.76
CA LEU A 214 -15.00 2.30 -6.21
C LEU A 214 -14.22 1.72 -7.40
N ASP A 215 -13.74 0.49 -7.26
CA ASP A 215 -12.91 -0.16 -8.27
C ASP A 215 -13.67 -0.44 -9.56
N THR A 216 -14.97 -0.78 -9.46
CA THR A 216 -15.78 -0.98 -10.66
C THR A 216 -15.99 0.33 -11.42
N ILE A 217 -16.25 1.44 -10.73
CA ILE A 217 -16.36 2.77 -11.35
C ILE A 217 -15.03 3.18 -11.98
N LEU A 218 -13.91 2.99 -11.26
CA LEU A 218 -12.58 3.33 -11.76
C LEU A 218 -12.20 2.50 -12.99
N ALA A 219 -12.44 1.18 -12.96
CA ALA A 219 -12.14 0.32 -14.10
C ALA A 219 -12.98 0.70 -15.33
N ALA A 220 -14.28 0.93 -15.16
CA ALA A 220 -15.15 1.37 -16.24
C ALA A 220 -14.69 2.71 -16.86
N TYR A 221 -14.25 3.66 -16.01
CA TYR A 221 -13.80 4.96 -16.46
C TYR A 221 -12.40 4.95 -17.07
N LEU A 222 -11.43 4.30 -16.40
CA LEU A 222 -10.01 4.39 -16.74
C LEU A 222 -9.56 3.31 -17.74
N ASP A 223 -10.07 2.08 -17.58
CA ASP A 223 -9.60 0.95 -18.36
C ASP A 223 -10.52 0.71 -19.57
N ASP A 224 -11.85 0.87 -19.41
CA ASP A 224 -12.84 0.68 -20.48
C ASP A 224 -13.20 1.97 -21.24
N GLY A 225 -12.74 3.14 -20.78
CA GLY A 225 -13.00 4.42 -21.43
C GLY A 225 -14.48 4.88 -21.41
N GLN A 226 -15.29 4.34 -20.46
CA GLN A 226 -16.70 4.68 -20.36
C GLN A 226 -16.89 6.12 -19.87
N THR A 227 -17.92 6.77 -20.42
CA THR A 227 -18.34 8.11 -19.94
C THR A 227 -19.09 8.01 -18.62
N GLU A 228 -19.12 9.12 -17.85
CA GLU A 228 -19.92 9.25 -16.63
C GLU A 228 -21.36 8.75 -16.82
N ALA A 229 -22.01 9.19 -17.90
CA ALA A 229 -23.39 8.83 -18.20
C ALA A 229 -23.57 7.31 -18.44
N GLN A 230 -22.61 6.65 -19.09
CA GLN A 230 -22.64 5.20 -19.29
C GLN A 230 -22.50 4.45 -17.98
N ILE A 231 -21.58 4.88 -17.08
CA ILE A 231 -21.39 4.27 -15.77
C ILE A 231 -22.63 4.44 -14.88
N VAL A 232 -23.26 5.62 -14.89
CA VAL A 232 -24.53 5.85 -14.17
C VAL A 232 -25.63 4.94 -14.71
N LYS A 233 -25.71 4.77 -16.04
CA LYS A 233 -26.71 3.89 -16.67
C LYS A 233 -26.50 2.41 -16.32
N SER A 234 -25.30 2.00 -15.92
CA SER A 234 -25.01 0.64 -15.43
C SER A 234 -25.52 0.38 -14.01
N GLY A 235 -26.17 1.35 -13.37
CA GLY A 235 -26.83 1.18 -12.06
C GLY A 235 -26.10 1.80 -10.87
N PHE A 236 -24.98 2.49 -11.09
CA PHE A 236 -24.29 3.21 -10.00
C PHE A 236 -24.96 4.56 -9.70
N ALA A 237 -24.98 4.95 -8.42
CA ALA A 237 -25.51 6.24 -8.00
C ALA A 237 -24.73 7.40 -8.65
N GLU A 238 -25.42 8.30 -9.34
CA GLU A 238 -24.82 9.42 -10.07
C GLU A 238 -23.90 10.27 -9.18
N LYS A 239 -24.30 10.55 -7.95
CA LYS A 239 -23.50 11.28 -6.97
C LYS A 239 -22.15 10.61 -6.71
N THR A 240 -22.14 9.29 -6.57
CA THR A 240 -20.91 8.51 -6.32
C THR A 240 -20.01 8.51 -7.55
N VAL A 241 -20.56 8.26 -8.74
CA VAL A 241 -19.79 8.27 -10.00
C VAL A 241 -19.11 9.63 -10.21
N ARG A 242 -19.88 10.71 -10.09
CA ARG A 242 -19.36 12.08 -10.23
C ARG A 242 -18.28 12.41 -9.19
N TRP A 243 -18.47 11.96 -7.97
CA TRP A 243 -17.49 12.19 -6.91
C TRP A 243 -16.18 11.45 -7.21
N VAL A 244 -16.24 10.17 -7.59
CA VAL A 244 -15.05 9.34 -7.92
C VAL A 244 -14.28 9.98 -9.09
N ILE A 245 -14.95 10.30 -10.20
CA ILE A 245 -14.31 10.89 -11.39
C ILE A 245 -13.68 12.25 -11.05
N ARG A 246 -14.38 13.10 -10.33
CA ARG A 246 -13.84 14.41 -9.90
C ARG A 246 -12.65 14.27 -8.99
N GLN A 247 -12.70 13.35 -8.03
CA GLN A 247 -11.61 13.09 -7.10
C GLN A 247 -10.39 12.55 -7.86
N TYR A 248 -10.58 11.64 -8.79
CA TYR A 248 -9.52 11.14 -9.66
C TYR A 248 -8.78 12.30 -10.37
N HIS A 249 -9.49 13.21 -11.02
CA HIS A 249 -8.86 14.34 -11.69
C HIS A 249 -8.18 15.30 -10.72
N ARG A 250 -8.81 15.57 -9.58
CA ARG A 250 -8.27 16.47 -8.55
C ARG A 250 -6.94 15.94 -7.99
N MET A 251 -6.75 14.62 -7.92
CA MET A 251 -5.58 13.98 -7.33
C MET A 251 -4.46 13.65 -8.33
N ALA A 252 -4.54 14.15 -9.56
CA ALA A 252 -3.51 13.93 -10.58
C ALA A 252 -2.11 14.31 -10.08
N PHE A 253 -1.96 15.47 -9.41
CA PHE A 253 -0.70 15.94 -8.88
C PHE A 253 -0.03 14.99 -7.88
N LYS A 254 -0.79 14.16 -7.16
CA LYS A 254 -0.23 13.14 -6.28
C LYS A 254 0.27 11.95 -7.10
N ARG A 255 -0.51 11.48 -8.09
CA ARG A 255 -0.12 10.36 -8.95
C ARG A 255 1.16 10.61 -9.73
N GLU A 256 1.39 11.84 -10.16
CA GLU A 256 2.61 12.26 -10.85
C GLU A 256 3.87 12.18 -9.98
N GLN A 257 3.72 12.01 -8.67
CA GLN A 257 4.80 11.94 -7.68
C GLN A 257 4.88 10.56 -7.00
N THR A 258 4.12 9.56 -7.47
CA THR A 258 4.20 8.20 -6.95
C THR A 258 5.25 7.39 -7.69
N PRO A 259 5.86 6.37 -7.05
CA PRO A 259 6.76 5.45 -7.74
C PRO A 259 6.07 4.77 -8.92
N LYS A 260 6.86 4.43 -9.93
CA LYS A 260 6.38 3.67 -11.09
C LYS A 260 5.78 2.33 -10.63
N ALA A 261 4.60 2.02 -11.14
CA ALA A 261 3.98 0.72 -10.90
C ALA A 261 4.52 -0.34 -11.86
N LEU A 262 4.63 -1.60 -11.40
CA LEU A 262 4.97 -2.73 -12.26
C LEU A 262 3.87 -3.01 -13.28
N SER A 263 4.27 -3.45 -14.48
CA SER A 263 3.32 -3.96 -15.47
C SER A 263 2.65 -5.25 -15.00
N LEU A 264 1.40 -5.44 -15.41
CA LEU A 264 0.64 -6.68 -15.20
C LEU A 264 0.76 -7.65 -16.39
N SER A 265 1.44 -7.22 -17.46
CA SER A 265 1.65 -7.98 -18.69
C SER A 265 3.09 -8.43 -18.85
#